data_9c48447f5c0a7d8c57a1a0423449c0e2
#
_entry.id   9c48447f5c0a7d8c57a1a0423449c0e2
#
_cell.length_a   1.000
_cell.length_b   1.000
_cell.length_c   1.000
_cell.angle_alpha   90.00
_cell.angle_beta   90.00
_cell.angle_gamma   90.00
#
_symmetry.space_group_name_H-M   'P 1'
#
loop_
_entity.id
_entity.type
_entity.pdbx_description
1 polymer ?
#
loop_
_entity_poly.entity_id
_entity_poly.type
_entity_poly.pdbx_seq_one_letter_code
_entity_poly.pdbx_strand_id
1 'polypeptide(L)'
;KKKLKTCKKQLLAFCPDAVIFIDYPGFNLRMASFAKRQGFRTIYYISPKLWAWNKGRIKEIRSFVDKLLVIFPFEVPFYKSLNYPAEYVGNPLMEHIEDYELDSSFKRSENHRWNIAFLPGSRKQEVEHSIEMIRELAHQRKDIFLWIAGVDNLPIELYDSVKGLSNVRLVVGKTYEMLNLCDVAIVTSG
;
A
#
# COMPACT_ATOMS: atom_id res chain seq x y z
N LYS A 1 14.35 -6.22 -18.73
CA LYS A 1 15.25 -5.49 -19.68
C LYS A 1 14.47 -4.87 -20.84
N LYS A 2 13.54 -5.61 -21.51
CA LYS A 2 12.75 -5.12 -22.68
C LYS A 2 11.95 -3.86 -22.35
N LYS A 3 11.16 -3.86 -21.26
CA LYS A 3 10.34 -2.71 -20.83
C LYS A 3 11.17 -1.44 -20.61
N LEU A 4 12.35 -1.54 -19.97
CA LEU A 4 13.24 -0.39 -19.74
C LEU A 4 13.73 0.23 -21.08
N LYS A 5 14.08 -0.59 -22.06
CA LYS A 5 14.53 -0.12 -23.39
C LYS A 5 13.40 0.61 -24.13
N THR A 6 12.20 0.07 -24.07
CA THR A 6 11.00 0.71 -24.68
C THR A 6 10.72 2.05 -24.04
N CYS A 7 10.66 2.12 -22.70
CA CYS A 7 10.38 3.35 -21.97
C CYS A 7 11.43 4.45 -22.26
N LYS A 8 12.72 4.09 -22.36
CA LYS A 8 13.77 5.04 -22.74
C LYS A 8 13.56 5.63 -24.14
N LYS A 9 13.17 4.82 -25.12
CA LYS A 9 12.85 5.31 -26.47
C LYS A 9 11.64 6.24 -26.47
N GLN A 10 10.59 5.86 -25.77
CA GLN A 10 9.38 6.68 -25.63
C GLN A 10 9.65 8.02 -24.95
N LEU A 11 10.47 8.02 -23.89
CA LEU A 11 10.86 9.24 -23.19
C LEU A 11 11.59 10.22 -24.12
N LEU A 12 12.55 9.72 -24.91
CA LEU A 12 13.26 10.56 -25.89
C LEU A 12 12.34 11.11 -26.99
N ALA A 13 11.41 10.29 -27.48
CA ALA A 13 10.46 10.69 -28.51
C ALA A 13 9.45 11.72 -28.01
N PHE A 14 9.02 11.59 -26.76
CA PHE A 14 8.06 12.50 -26.11
C PHE A 14 8.72 13.83 -25.70
N CYS A 15 10.00 13.81 -25.35
CA CYS A 15 10.82 14.99 -25.00
C CYS A 15 10.15 15.93 -23.98
N PRO A 16 9.78 15.48 -22.77
CA PRO A 16 9.09 16.32 -21.79
C PRO A 16 10.03 17.32 -21.13
N ASP A 17 9.47 18.41 -20.58
CA ASP A 17 10.21 19.39 -19.77
C ASP A 17 10.70 18.80 -18.43
N ALA A 18 9.93 17.86 -17.86
CA ALA A 18 10.25 17.17 -16.62
C ALA A 18 9.72 15.73 -16.60
N VAL A 19 10.39 14.87 -15.85
CA VAL A 19 9.96 13.48 -15.64
C VAL A 19 9.66 13.27 -14.17
N ILE A 20 8.43 12.86 -13.88
CA ILE A 20 8.01 12.52 -12.52
C ILE A 20 8.00 11.00 -12.38
N PHE A 21 8.81 10.50 -11.45
CA PHE A 21 8.88 9.08 -11.08
C PHE A 21 8.05 8.85 -9.85
N ILE A 22 7.11 7.90 -9.92
CA ILE A 22 6.21 7.59 -8.81
C ILE A 22 6.58 6.22 -8.26
N ASP A 23 7.00 6.13 -6.97
CA ASP A 23 7.33 4.90 -6.28
C ASP A 23 8.24 3.93 -7.11
N TYR A 24 8.11 2.63 -6.93
CA TYR A 24 8.77 1.53 -7.67
C TYR A 24 10.28 1.74 -7.94
N PRO A 25 11.10 1.85 -6.89
CA PRO A 25 12.49 2.32 -6.99
C PRO A 25 13.40 1.43 -7.85
N GLY A 26 13.12 0.14 -7.94
CA GLY A 26 13.93 -0.79 -8.74
C GLY A 26 13.94 -0.48 -10.24
N PHE A 27 12.87 0.10 -10.76
CA PHE A 27 12.75 0.54 -12.14
C PHE A 27 13.01 2.04 -12.28
N ASN A 28 12.37 2.83 -11.42
CA ASN A 28 12.35 4.28 -11.56
C ASN A 28 13.71 4.93 -11.33
N LEU A 29 14.55 4.45 -10.40
CA LEU A 29 15.91 4.99 -10.25
C LEU A 29 16.79 4.74 -11.48
N ARG A 30 16.61 3.61 -12.18
CA ARG A 30 17.30 3.35 -13.46
C ARG A 30 16.83 4.27 -14.58
N MET A 31 15.54 4.60 -14.58
CA MET A 31 14.98 5.58 -15.53
C MET A 31 15.41 6.99 -15.16
N ALA A 32 15.44 7.36 -13.88
CA ALA A 32 15.92 8.65 -13.40
C ALA A 32 17.38 8.88 -13.79
N SER A 33 18.24 7.88 -13.61
CA SER A 33 19.62 7.93 -14.09
C SER A 33 19.72 8.18 -15.61
N PHE A 34 18.88 7.54 -16.39
CA PHE A 34 18.83 7.79 -17.83
C PHE A 34 18.32 9.17 -18.16
N ALA A 35 17.17 9.57 -17.61
CA ALA A 35 16.53 10.88 -17.85
C ALA A 35 17.50 12.02 -17.50
N LYS A 36 18.15 11.95 -16.34
CA LYS A 36 19.13 12.96 -15.90
C LYS A 36 20.30 13.11 -16.86
N ARG A 37 20.83 12.00 -17.37
CA ARG A 37 21.91 12.01 -18.37
C ARG A 37 21.49 12.57 -19.72
N GLN A 38 20.21 12.55 -20.04
CA GLN A 38 19.64 13.18 -21.25
C GLN A 38 19.27 14.66 -21.04
N GLY A 39 19.53 15.22 -19.85
CA GLY A 39 19.25 16.61 -19.53
C GLY A 39 17.84 16.90 -19.03
N PHE A 40 16.99 15.89 -18.86
CA PHE A 40 15.64 16.09 -18.35
C PHE A 40 15.66 16.45 -16.86
N ARG A 41 14.77 17.35 -16.45
CA ARG A 41 14.49 17.58 -15.03
C ARG A 41 13.80 16.38 -14.42
N THR A 42 14.28 15.92 -13.25
CA THR A 42 13.81 14.69 -12.61
C THR A 42 13.18 14.99 -11.26
N ILE A 43 11.94 14.54 -11.08
CA ILE A 43 11.19 14.68 -9.82
C ILE A 43 10.85 13.26 -9.36
N TYR A 44 11.02 12.98 -8.08
CA TYR A 44 10.66 11.68 -7.52
C TYR A 44 9.57 11.87 -6.48
N TYR A 45 8.42 11.25 -6.68
CA TYR A 45 7.28 11.26 -5.79
C TYR A 45 7.09 9.88 -5.16
N ILE A 46 6.77 9.82 -3.89
CA ILE A 46 6.74 8.61 -3.06
C ILE A 46 8.13 7.97 -3.00
N SER A 47 8.94 8.51 -2.12
CA SER A 47 10.36 8.17 -2.00
C SER A 47 10.63 6.69 -1.74
N PRO A 48 11.77 6.14 -2.19
CA PRO A 48 12.21 4.83 -1.72
C PRO A 48 12.32 4.80 -0.19
N LYS A 49 11.79 3.77 0.46
CA LYS A 49 11.80 3.63 1.93
C LYS A 49 13.22 3.36 2.47
N LEU A 50 14.15 4.31 2.31
CA LEU A 50 15.55 4.17 2.75
C LEU A 50 15.68 4.03 4.27
N TRP A 51 14.72 4.57 5.00
CA TRP A 51 14.63 4.47 6.46
C TRP A 51 14.37 3.03 6.93
N ALA A 52 13.70 2.21 6.12
CA ALA A 52 13.43 0.81 6.42
C ALA A 52 14.58 -0.11 5.96
N TRP A 53 15.17 0.15 4.81
CA TRP A 53 16.20 -0.69 4.22
C TRP A 53 16.98 0.02 3.11
N ASN A 54 18.19 -0.43 2.84
CA ASN A 54 19.04 0.02 1.72
C ASN A 54 19.33 1.54 1.67
N LYS A 55 19.84 2.09 2.78
CA LYS A 55 20.29 3.49 2.86
C LYS A 55 21.29 3.89 1.77
N GLY A 56 22.01 2.91 1.17
CA GLY A 56 22.98 3.15 0.09
C GLY A 56 22.39 3.79 -1.17
N ARG A 57 21.09 3.63 -1.41
CA ARG A 57 20.37 4.27 -2.54
C ARG A 57 20.32 5.80 -2.47
N ILE A 58 20.65 6.40 -1.34
CA ILE A 58 20.77 7.87 -1.25
C ILE A 58 21.77 8.42 -2.28
N LYS A 59 22.80 7.65 -2.65
CA LYS A 59 23.76 8.06 -3.68
C LYS A 59 23.09 8.19 -5.05
N GLU A 60 22.20 7.25 -5.40
CA GLU A 60 21.43 7.29 -6.65
C GLU A 60 20.45 8.47 -6.67
N ILE A 61 19.73 8.69 -5.57
CA ILE A 61 18.81 9.82 -5.43
C ILE A 61 19.57 11.13 -5.60
N ARG A 62 20.69 11.31 -4.89
CA ARG A 62 21.52 12.52 -4.95
C ARG A 62 22.06 12.80 -6.35
N SER A 63 22.38 11.75 -7.12
CA SER A 63 22.94 11.89 -8.45
C SER A 63 21.91 12.10 -9.55
N PHE A 64 20.67 11.60 -9.36
CA PHE A 64 19.73 11.46 -10.46
C PHE A 64 18.34 12.07 -10.20
N VAL A 65 18.09 12.63 -9.02
CA VAL A 65 16.81 13.24 -8.66
C VAL A 65 17.05 14.72 -8.32
N ASP A 66 16.35 15.61 -8.99
CA ASP A 66 16.45 17.06 -8.75
C ASP A 66 15.53 17.51 -7.62
N LYS A 67 14.35 16.88 -7.50
CA LYS A 67 13.37 17.18 -6.46
C LYS A 67 12.77 15.90 -5.91
N LEU A 68 12.79 15.75 -4.58
CA LEU A 68 12.23 14.60 -3.88
C LEU A 68 10.98 15.02 -3.10
N LEU A 69 9.85 14.42 -3.45
CA LEU A 69 8.55 14.64 -2.82
C LEU A 69 8.20 13.41 -1.97
N VAL A 70 8.01 13.64 -0.68
CA VAL A 70 7.76 12.57 0.30
C VAL A 70 6.34 12.64 0.85
N ILE A 71 5.80 11.50 1.24
CA ILE A 71 4.42 11.36 1.71
C ILE A 71 4.28 11.16 3.22
N PHE A 72 5.39 11.01 3.93
CA PHE A 72 5.40 10.96 5.40
C PHE A 72 6.18 12.12 5.99
N PRO A 73 5.66 12.82 7.00
CA PRO A 73 6.34 13.98 7.62
C PRO A 73 7.73 13.63 8.15
N PHE A 74 7.93 12.43 8.73
CA PHE A 74 9.21 11.99 9.29
C PHE A 74 10.31 11.78 8.24
N GLU A 75 9.96 11.66 6.96
CA GLU A 75 10.94 11.49 5.89
C GLU A 75 11.75 12.78 5.66
N VAL A 76 11.17 13.95 5.91
CA VAL A 76 11.88 15.23 5.76
C VAL A 76 13.12 15.30 6.65
N PRO A 77 13.03 15.16 7.99
CA PRO A 77 14.20 15.14 8.83
C PRO A 77 15.13 13.95 8.55
N PHE A 78 14.58 12.80 8.13
CA PHE A 78 15.40 11.66 7.73
C PHE A 78 16.29 11.98 6.52
N TYR A 79 15.75 12.52 5.42
CA TYR A 79 16.55 12.90 4.26
C TYR A 79 17.50 14.06 4.56
N LYS A 80 17.08 15.01 5.41
CA LYS A 80 17.97 16.10 5.90
C LYS A 80 19.19 15.54 6.63
N SER A 81 19.04 14.50 7.46
CA SER A 81 20.17 13.82 8.12
C SER A 81 21.15 13.14 7.15
N LEU A 82 20.69 12.84 5.94
CA LEU A 82 21.50 12.33 4.85
C LEU A 82 22.03 13.46 3.93
N ASN A 83 21.95 14.71 4.34
CA ASN A 83 22.33 15.89 3.54
C ASN A 83 21.65 15.92 2.15
N TYR A 84 20.36 15.65 2.13
CA TYR A 84 19.53 15.73 0.92
C TYR A 84 18.19 16.41 1.23
N PRO A 85 17.76 17.42 0.44
CA PRO A 85 16.48 18.08 0.65
C PRO A 85 15.31 17.19 0.19
N ALA A 86 14.28 17.11 1.01
CA ALA A 86 13.01 16.49 0.66
C ALA A 86 11.86 17.41 1.06
N GLU A 87 10.79 17.39 0.28
CA GLU A 87 9.59 18.20 0.51
C GLU A 87 8.40 17.29 0.83
N TYR A 88 7.75 17.52 1.95
CA TYR A 88 6.52 16.82 2.30
C TYR A 88 5.34 17.44 1.54
N VAL A 89 4.59 16.61 0.80
CA VAL A 89 3.48 17.03 -0.06
C VAL A 89 2.14 16.40 0.31
N GLY A 90 2.06 15.78 1.47
CA GLY A 90 0.88 15.02 1.89
C GLY A 90 0.92 13.56 1.46
N ASN A 91 0.01 12.78 2.04
CA ASN A 91 -0.15 11.37 1.72
C ASN A 91 -1.46 11.18 0.93
N PRO A 92 -1.40 10.74 -0.33
CA PRO A 92 -2.61 10.60 -1.17
C PRO A 92 -3.64 9.62 -0.60
N LEU A 93 -3.21 8.68 0.26
CA LEU A 93 -4.15 7.79 0.94
C LEU A 93 -5.02 8.55 1.96
N MET A 94 -4.47 9.56 2.63
CA MET A 94 -5.24 10.36 3.61
C MET A 94 -6.32 11.17 2.90
N GLU A 95 -5.98 11.84 1.81
CA GLU A 95 -6.94 12.57 0.97
C GLU A 95 -8.06 11.64 0.48
N HIS A 96 -7.69 10.46 -0.03
CA HIS A 96 -8.68 9.48 -0.45
C HIS A 96 -9.60 9.00 0.69
N ILE A 97 -9.09 8.85 1.91
CA ILE A 97 -9.90 8.43 3.07
C ILE A 97 -10.83 9.56 3.52
N GLU A 98 -10.35 10.82 3.50
CA GLU A 98 -11.15 11.99 3.88
C GLU A 98 -12.33 12.21 2.93
N ASP A 99 -12.14 11.95 1.64
CA ASP A 99 -13.17 12.08 0.60
C ASP A 99 -14.06 10.82 0.47
N TYR A 100 -13.77 9.74 1.22
CA TYR A 100 -14.50 8.48 1.07
C TYR A 100 -15.86 8.52 1.78
N GLU A 101 -16.92 8.32 1.01
CA GLU A 101 -18.28 8.20 1.52
C GLU A 101 -18.59 6.76 1.95
N LEU A 102 -18.79 6.57 3.25
CA LEU A 102 -19.11 5.26 3.81
C LEU A 102 -20.55 4.85 3.45
N ASP A 103 -20.70 3.60 3.02
CA ASP A 103 -22.00 2.99 2.79
C ASP A 103 -22.72 2.73 4.12
N SER A 104 -23.71 3.55 4.44
CA SER A 104 -24.48 3.47 5.69
C SER A 104 -25.35 2.21 5.82
N SER A 105 -25.48 1.42 4.76
CA SER A 105 -26.18 0.12 4.80
C SER A 105 -25.40 -0.95 5.56
N PHE A 106 -24.08 -0.79 5.68
CA PHE A 106 -23.23 -1.67 6.48
C PHE A 106 -23.57 -1.50 7.96
N LYS A 107 -23.85 -2.61 8.65
CA LYS A 107 -24.17 -2.61 10.08
C LYS A 107 -23.27 -3.61 10.82
N ARG A 108 -22.84 -3.23 12.00
CA ARG A 108 -22.08 -4.13 12.90
C ARG A 108 -22.96 -5.28 13.36
N SER A 109 -22.33 -6.38 13.77
CA SER A 109 -23.04 -7.46 14.44
C SER A 109 -23.37 -7.06 15.88
N GLU A 110 -24.65 -6.95 16.22
CA GLU A 110 -25.13 -6.60 17.57
C GLU A 110 -25.16 -7.82 18.51
N ASN A 111 -25.17 -9.03 17.95
CA ASN A 111 -25.25 -10.28 18.72
C ASN A 111 -23.90 -10.73 19.29
N HIS A 112 -22.83 -9.98 19.03
CA HIS A 112 -21.49 -10.32 19.46
C HIS A 112 -20.88 -9.17 20.25
N ARG A 113 -20.11 -9.50 21.29
CA ARG A 113 -19.44 -8.52 22.15
C ARG A 113 -18.45 -7.65 21.39
N TRP A 114 -17.68 -8.27 20.48
CA TRP A 114 -16.63 -7.61 19.70
C TRP A 114 -16.80 -7.86 18.22
N ASN A 115 -16.66 -6.81 17.44
CA ASN A 115 -16.53 -6.88 15.99
C ASN A 115 -15.05 -6.66 15.65
N ILE A 116 -14.43 -7.65 15.02
CA ILE A 116 -12.99 -7.64 14.72
C ILE A 116 -12.79 -7.69 13.21
N ALA A 117 -12.10 -6.69 12.67
CA ALA A 117 -11.66 -6.69 11.29
C ALA A 117 -10.40 -7.56 11.13
N PHE A 118 -10.39 -8.43 10.14
CA PHE A 118 -9.22 -9.23 9.78
C PHE A 118 -8.81 -8.92 8.34
N LEU A 119 -7.61 -8.35 8.17
CA LEU A 119 -7.04 -8.02 6.88
C LEU A 119 -5.91 -9.00 6.57
N PRO A 120 -6.20 -10.14 5.91
CA PRO A 120 -5.23 -11.23 5.72
C PRO A 120 -4.13 -10.91 4.69
N GLY A 121 -4.19 -9.74 4.08
CA GLY A 121 -3.28 -9.35 3.01
C GLY A 121 -3.89 -9.50 1.61
N SER A 122 -3.09 -9.17 0.59
CA SER A 122 -3.51 -9.14 -0.82
C SER A 122 -2.85 -10.20 -1.69
N ARG A 123 -1.97 -11.03 -1.12
CA ARG A 123 -1.28 -12.11 -1.81
C ARG A 123 -1.83 -13.47 -1.38
N LYS A 124 -1.87 -14.41 -2.34
CA LYS A 124 -2.38 -15.75 -2.10
C LYS A 124 -1.78 -16.41 -0.86
N GLN A 125 -0.45 -16.37 -0.70
CA GLN A 125 0.25 -16.98 0.44
C GLN A 125 -0.11 -16.32 1.79
N GLU A 126 -0.35 -15.01 1.80
CA GLU A 126 -0.75 -14.28 3.01
C GLU A 126 -2.14 -14.75 3.46
N VAL A 127 -3.08 -14.85 2.51
CA VAL A 127 -4.45 -15.30 2.77
C VAL A 127 -4.47 -16.77 3.21
N GLU A 128 -3.77 -17.66 2.50
CA GLU A 128 -3.70 -19.09 2.85
C GLU A 128 -3.16 -19.32 4.27
N HIS A 129 -2.14 -18.54 4.66
CA HIS A 129 -1.59 -18.65 6.02
C HIS A 129 -2.55 -18.13 7.08
N SER A 130 -3.30 -17.08 6.79
CA SER A 130 -4.18 -16.41 7.76
C SER A 130 -5.52 -17.13 7.93
N ILE A 131 -6.02 -17.79 6.88
CA ILE A 131 -7.41 -18.31 6.86
C ILE A 131 -7.64 -19.41 7.89
N GLU A 132 -6.65 -20.27 8.14
CA GLU A 132 -6.73 -21.30 9.18
C GLU A 132 -6.84 -20.70 10.58
N MET A 133 -6.03 -19.68 10.86
CA MET A 133 -6.07 -18.97 12.15
C MET A 133 -7.44 -18.29 12.35
N ILE A 134 -8.00 -17.70 11.29
CA ILE A 134 -9.33 -17.09 11.31
C ILE A 134 -10.38 -18.15 11.65
N ARG A 135 -10.31 -19.31 11.02
CA ARG A 135 -11.22 -20.44 11.25
C ARG A 135 -11.16 -20.94 12.70
N GLU A 136 -9.97 -21.15 13.21
CA GLU A 136 -9.77 -21.56 14.60
C GLU A 136 -10.31 -20.54 15.59
N LEU A 137 -10.01 -19.26 15.38
CA LEU A 137 -10.50 -18.17 16.22
C LEU A 137 -12.04 -18.11 16.21
N ALA A 138 -12.67 -18.25 15.05
CA ALA A 138 -14.13 -18.27 14.90
C ALA A 138 -14.78 -19.46 15.63
N HIS A 139 -14.11 -20.62 15.70
CA HIS A 139 -14.61 -21.77 16.44
C HIS A 139 -14.45 -21.62 17.95
N GLN A 140 -13.31 -21.08 18.41
CA GLN A 140 -12.99 -20.95 19.82
C GLN A 140 -13.73 -19.79 20.49
N ARG A 141 -14.01 -18.72 19.78
CA ARG A 141 -14.56 -17.47 20.31
C ARG A 141 -15.92 -17.15 19.69
N LYS A 142 -16.99 -17.53 20.37
CA LYS A 142 -18.36 -17.26 19.92
C LYS A 142 -18.87 -15.87 20.33
N ASP A 143 -18.15 -15.18 21.16
CA ASP A 143 -18.42 -13.81 21.61
C ASP A 143 -17.88 -12.75 20.64
N ILE A 144 -17.14 -13.14 19.58
CA ILE A 144 -16.61 -12.24 18.56
C ILE A 144 -17.26 -12.48 17.20
N PHE A 145 -17.38 -11.39 16.43
CA PHE A 145 -17.73 -11.43 15.01
C PHE A 145 -16.52 -11.02 14.17
N LEU A 146 -16.12 -11.85 13.24
CA LEU A 146 -14.96 -11.64 12.39
C LEU A 146 -15.38 -11.13 11.01
N TRP A 147 -14.93 -9.94 10.68
CA TRP A 147 -15.06 -9.34 9.37
C TRP A 147 -13.76 -9.56 8.59
N ILE A 148 -13.82 -10.28 7.47
CA ILE A 148 -12.63 -10.61 6.69
C ILE A 148 -12.59 -9.72 5.45
N ALA A 149 -11.51 -8.96 5.28
CA ALA A 149 -11.27 -8.23 4.05
C ALA A 149 -10.80 -9.17 2.94
N GLY A 150 -11.69 -9.51 2.02
CA GLY A 150 -11.36 -10.21 0.78
C GLY A 150 -10.88 -9.24 -0.28
N VAL A 151 -10.12 -9.75 -1.23
CA VAL A 151 -9.63 -9.00 -2.39
C VAL A 151 -10.15 -9.65 -3.67
N ASP A 152 -10.49 -8.83 -4.66
CA ASP A 152 -11.10 -9.24 -5.92
C ASP A 152 -10.10 -9.88 -6.91
N ASN A 153 -8.81 -9.65 -6.71
CA ASN A 153 -7.74 -10.22 -7.52
C ASN A 153 -7.33 -11.65 -7.12
N LEU A 154 -7.94 -12.22 -6.11
CA LEU A 154 -7.70 -13.59 -5.66
C LEU A 154 -8.97 -14.47 -5.82
N PRO A 155 -8.79 -15.78 -6.06
CA PRO A 155 -9.91 -16.71 -6.10
C PRO A 155 -10.70 -16.71 -4.80
N ILE A 156 -12.04 -16.62 -4.91
CA ILE A 156 -12.95 -16.58 -3.75
C ILE A 156 -12.94 -17.90 -2.95
N GLU A 157 -12.51 -18.97 -3.58
CA GLU A 157 -12.38 -20.32 -3.00
C GLU A 157 -11.34 -20.39 -1.88
N LEU A 158 -10.39 -19.44 -1.86
CA LEU A 158 -9.42 -19.33 -0.76
C LEU A 158 -10.08 -19.08 0.61
N TYR A 159 -11.30 -18.57 0.59
CA TYR A 159 -12.06 -18.26 1.80
C TYR A 159 -13.12 -19.32 2.15
N ASP A 160 -13.18 -20.45 1.42
CA ASP A 160 -14.26 -21.44 1.58
C ASP A 160 -14.29 -22.06 2.98
N SER A 161 -13.14 -22.24 3.61
CA SER A 161 -13.06 -22.84 4.96
C SER A 161 -13.70 -21.99 6.07
N VAL A 162 -13.97 -20.71 5.80
CA VAL A 162 -14.61 -19.78 6.74
C VAL A 162 -15.99 -19.33 6.29
N LYS A 163 -16.38 -19.61 5.06
CA LYS A 163 -17.74 -19.37 4.57
C LYS A 163 -18.74 -20.22 5.35
N GLY A 164 -19.87 -19.62 5.71
CA GLY A 164 -20.93 -20.33 6.43
C GLY A 164 -20.74 -20.41 7.95
N LEU A 165 -19.65 -19.92 8.50
CA LEU A 165 -19.51 -19.73 9.95
C LEU A 165 -20.39 -18.57 10.39
N SER A 166 -21.23 -18.80 11.42
CA SER A 166 -22.27 -17.84 11.86
C SER A 166 -21.70 -16.51 12.39
N ASN A 167 -20.44 -16.53 12.84
CA ASN A 167 -19.73 -15.38 13.38
C ASN A 167 -18.60 -14.88 12.45
N VAL A 168 -18.71 -15.17 11.14
CA VAL A 168 -17.73 -14.72 10.13
C VAL A 168 -18.47 -14.10 8.93
N ARG A 169 -17.96 -12.99 8.43
CA ARG A 169 -18.44 -12.37 7.19
C ARG A 169 -17.25 -11.97 6.31
N LEU A 170 -17.22 -12.49 5.10
CA LEU A 170 -16.29 -12.05 4.07
C LEU A 170 -16.84 -10.79 3.37
N VAL A 171 -16.00 -9.78 3.24
CA VAL A 171 -16.33 -8.48 2.62
C VAL A 171 -15.29 -8.17 1.55
N VAL A 172 -15.72 -7.94 0.32
CA VAL A 172 -14.86 -7.58 -0.81
C VAL A 172 -15.17 -6.15 -1.25
N GLY A 173 -14.14 -5.33 -1.45
CA GLY A 173 -14.28 -3.96 -1.95
C GLY A 173 -14.90 -2.95 -0.97
N LYS A 174 -15.10 -3.33 0.30
CA LYS A 174 -15.74 -2.52 1.34
C LYS A 174 -14.92 -2.48 2.64
N THR A 175 -13.60 -2.35 2.49
CA THR A 175 -12.67 -2.40 3.61
C THR A 175 -12.87 -1.23 4.59
N TYR A 176 -13.19 -0.03 4.09
CA TYR A 176 -13.40 1.14 4.95
C TYR A 176 -14.68 1.03 5.78
N GLU A 177 -15.78 0.55 5.18
CA GLU A 177 -17.01 0.24 5.90
C GLU A 177 -16.76 -0.76 7.02
N MET A 178 -16.06 -1.84 6.68
CA MET A 178 -15.70 -2.88 7.65
C MET A 178 -14.87 -2.33 8.80
N LEU A 179 -13.82 -1.56 8.51
CA LEU A 179 -12.97 -0.95 9.54
C LEU A 179 -13.73 0.03 10.42
N ASN A 180 -14.68 0.79 9.86
CA ASN A 180 -15.50 1.73 10.61
C ASN A 180 -16.46 1.05 11.60
N LEU A 181 -16.82 -0.22 11.37
CA LEU A 181 -17.74 -0.99 12.23
C LEU A 181 -17.03 -1.77 13.33
N CYS A 182 -15.74 -1.99 13.20
CA CYS A 182 -14.98 -2.91 14.06
C CYS A 182 -14.36 -2.19 15.25
N ASP A 183 -14.29 -2.89 16.36
CA ASP A 183 -13.65 -2.41 17.59
C ASP A 183 -12.11 -2.56 17.53
N VAL A 184 -11.63 -3.55 16.78
CA VAL A 184 -10.20 -3.89 16.62
C VAL A 184 -9.94 -4.38 15.21
N ALA A 185 -8.75 -4.11 14.68
CA ALA A 185 -8.28 -4.67 13.42
C ALA A 185 -7.02 -5.53 13.62
N ILE A 186 -7.02 -6.73 13.05
CA ILE A 186 -5.85 -7.62 12.92
C ILE A 186 -5.37 -7.50 11.48
N VAL A 187 -4.14 -7.06 11.30
CA VAL A 187 -3.58 -6.78 9.99
C VAL A 187 -2.29 -7.54 9.75
N THR A 188 -2.09 -8.04 8.53
CA THR A 188 -0.81 -8.59 8.12
C THR A 188 0.19 -7.45 7.97
N SER A 189 1.32 -7.53 8.67
CA SER A 189 2.40 -6.57 8.53
C SER A 189 3.14 -6.80 7.21
N GLY A 190 3.32 -5.75 6.44
CA GLY A 190 4.07 -5.74 5.18
C GLY A 190 5.51 -5.31 5.34
#